data_4295f7f34446b8544801e97f5a534684
#
_entry.id   4295f7f34446b8544801e97f5a534684
#
_cell.length_a   1.000
_cell.length_b   1.000
_cell.length_c   1.000
_cell.angle_alpha   90.00
_cell.angle_beta   90.00
_cell.angle_gamma   90.00
#
_symmetry.space_group_name_H-M   'P 1'
#
loop_
_entity.id
_entity.type
_entity.pdbx_description
1 polymer ?
#
loop_
_entity_poly.entity_id
_entity_poly.type
_entity_poly.pdbx_seq_one_letter_code
_entity_poly.pdbx_strand_id
1 'polypeptide(L)'
;MMPPSGVRVWLAAGVTDMRRGMNGLALQVQQSLQRDPHGGDIYVFRGRRGDLLKILWHDGLGMSLYAKRLERGRFVWPSPADGSVAITAAQLGYMLEGIDWRHPQRTWRPELAG
;
A
#
# COMPACT_ATOMS: atom_id res chain seq x y z
N MET A 1 6.52 10.92 -2.53
CA MET A 1 5.81 10.82 -1.23
C MET A 1 6.79 10.40 -0.15
N MET A 2 6.87 11.16 0.91
CA MET A 2 7.76 10.88 2.05
C MET A 2 6.91 10.93 3.32
N PRO A 3 6.27 9.82 3.72
CA PRO A 3 5.43 9.84 4.90
C PRO A 3 6.27 10.05 6.17
N PRO A 4 5.73 10.76 7.16
CA PRO A 4 6.43 10.91 8.43
C PRO A 4 6.56 9.58 9.17
N SER A 5 7.48 9.53 10.11
CA SER A 5 7.66 8.37 10.98
C SER A 5 6.39 8.07 11.76
N GLY A 6 6.05 6.79 11.91
CA GLY A 6 4.88 6.33 12.65
C GLY A 6 3.58 6.27 11.86
N VAL A 7 3.60 6.67 10.59
CA VAL A 7 2.43 6.52 9.71
C VAL A 7 2.22 5.05 9.41
N ARG A 8 0.97 4.58 9.56
CA ARG A 8 0.59 3.22 9.20
C ARG A 8 0.20 3.16 7.74
N VAL A 9 0.53 2.04 7.12
CA VAL A 9 0.15 1.72 5.75
C VAL A 9 -0.77 0.52 5.76
N TRP A 10 -1.92 0.67 5.11
CA TRP A 10 -2.93 -0.38 5.02
C TRP A 10 -3.06 -0.83 3.58
N LEU A 11 -2.87 -2.13 3.34
CA LEU A 11 -3.13 -2.76 2.04
C LEU A 11 -4.56 -3.27 2.02
N ALA A 12 -5.37 -2.76 1.11
CA ALA A 12 -6.68 -3.33 0.83
C ALA A 12 -6.47 -4.59 -0.04
N ALA A 13 -6.67 -5.77 0.56
CA ALA A 13 -6.29 -7.04 -0.06
C ALA A 13 -7.16 -7.41 -1.27
N GLY A 14 -8.43 -7.02 -1.26
CA GLY A 14 -9.35 -7.29 -2.37
C GLY A 14 -9.10 -6.39 -3.57
N VAL A 15 -9.64 -6.80 -4.72
CA VAL A 15 -9.55 -6.01 -5.96
C VAL A 15 -10.40 -4.75 -5.83
N THR A 16 -9.81 -3.62 -6.18
CA THR A 16 -10.47 -2.31 -6.24
C THR A 16 -10.66 -1.90 -7.69
N ASP A 17 -11.78 -1.23 -7.98
CA ASP A 17 -11.98 -0.60 -9.28
C ASP A 17 -11.00 0.58 -9.44
N MET A 18 -10.01 0.41 -10.29
CA MET A 18 -8.94 1.38 -10.51
C MET A 18 -9.39 2.64 -11.24
N ARG A 19 -10.65 2.73 -11.66
CA ARG A 19 -11.22 3.96 -12.20
C ARG A 19 -11.58 4.95 -11.09
N ARG A 20 -11.68 4.51 -9.84
CA ARG A 20 -11.98 5.39 -8.71
C ARG A 20 -10.87 6.40 -8.49
N GLY A 21 -11.28 7.64 -8.26
CA GLY A 21 -10.38 8.73 -7.87
C GLY A 21 -10.38 8.94 -6.35
N MET A 22 -9.90 10.11 -5.93
CA MET A 22 -9.75 10.44 -4.51
C MET A 22 -11.03 10.24 -3.71
N ASN A 23 -12.15 10.77 -4.20
CA ASN A 23 -13.42 10.71 -3.45
C ASN A 23 -13.94 9.28 -3.35
N GLY A 24 -13.89 8.51 -4.43
CA GLY A 24 -14.34 7.13 -4.43
C GLY A 24 -13.49 6.24 -3.55
N LEU A 25 -12.17 6.44 -3.55
CA LEU A 25 -11.25 5.68 -2.70
C LEU A 25 -11.39 6.09 -1.22
N ALA A 26 -11.58 7.37 -0.93
CA ALA A 26 -11.83 7.84 0.43
C ALA A 26 -13.13 7.20 0.98
N LEU A 27 -14.18 7.15 0.17
CA LEU A 27 -15.41 6.51 0.56
C LEU A 27 -15.21 5.00 0.82
N GLN A 28 -14.40 4.34 0.02
CA GLN A 28 -14.06 2.92 0.21
C GLN A 28 -13.31 2.71 1.53
N VAL A 29 -12.40 3.61 1.91
CA VAL A 29 -11.73 3.55 3.22
C VAL A 29 -12.74 3.60 4.34
N GLN A 30 -13.70 4.52 4.28
CA GLN A 30 -14.74 4.65 5.30
C GLN A 30 -15.65 3.42 5.36
N GLN A 31 -16.17 2.99 4.23
CA GLN A 31 -17.19 1.95 4.17
C GLN A 31 -16.63 0.54 4.25
N SER A 32 -15.55 0.26 3.52
CA SER A 32 -15.02 -1.10 3.43
C SER A 32 -13.94 -1.37 4.47
N LEU A 33 -13.07 -0.41 4.75
CA LEU A 33 -12.01 -0.57 5.74
C LEU A 33 -12.40 -0.04 7.12
N GLN A 34 -13.50 0.70 7.20
CA GLN A 34 -14.02 1.29 8.45
C GLN A 34 -12.96 2.14 9.16
N ARG A 35 -12.27 2.97 8.37
CA ARG A 35 -11.23 3.88 8.84
C ARG A 35 -11.49 5.28 8.35
N ASP A 36 -10.77 6.23 8.94
CA ASP A 36 -10.85 7.63 8.55
C ASP A 36 -9.81 7.93 7.46
N PRO A 37 -10.24 8.23 6.22
CA PRO A 37 -9.31 8.55 5.15
C PRO A 37 -8.52 9.85 5.38
N HIS A 38 -8.96 10.69 6.31
CA HIS A 38 -8.28 11.95 6.68
C HIS A 38 -7.37 11.81 7.91
N GLY A 39 -7.27 10.61 8.46
CA GLY A 39 -6.56 10.37 9.72
C GLY A 39 -5.04 10.29 9.60
N GLY A 40 -4.46 10.47 8.42
CA GLY A 40 -3.02 10.47 8.24
C GLY A 40 -2.41 9.12 7.88
N ASP A 41 -3.16 8.04 7.93
CA ASP A 41 -2.69 6.74 7.47
C ASP A 41 -2.68 6.67 5.94
N ILE A 42 -1.86 5.79 5.41
CA ILE A 42 -1.73 5.55 3.98
C ILE A 42 -2.54 4.31 3.61
N TYR A 43 -3.28 4.40 2.50
CA TYR A 43 -4.09 3.29 2.00
C TYR A 43 -3.66 2.91 0.60
N VAL A 44 -3.41 1.61 0.39
CA VAL A 44 -2.94 1.07 -0.89
C VAL A 44 -4.00 0.14 -1.44
N PHE A 45 -4.39 0.38 -2.68
CA PHE A 45 -5.43 -0.38 -3.39
C PHE A 45 -4.83 -1.10 -4.58
N ARG A 46 -5.31 -2.30 -4.84
CA ARG A 46 -4.82 -3.11 -5.96
C ARG A 46 -5.79 -3.16 -7.11
N GLY A 47 -5.26 -3.12 -8.34
CA GLY A 47 -6.02 -3.46 -9.53
C GLY A 47 -6.13 -4.97 -9.72
N ARG A 48 -7.00 -5.37 -10.66
CA ARG A 48 -7.33 -6.78 -10.91
C ARG A 48 -6.11 -7.61 -11.28
N ARG A 49 -5.21 -7.08 -12.12
CA ARG A 49 -4.02 -7.80 -12.60
C ARG A 49 -2.89 -7.83 -11.58
N GLY A 50 -2.97 -7.00 -10.54
CA GLY A 50 -1.94 -6.91 -9.52
C GLY A 50 -0.71 -6.09 -9.91
N ASP A 51 -0.66 -5.52 -11.12
CA ASP A 51 0.45 -4.70 -11.61
C ASP A 51 0.23 -3.20 -11.43
N LEU A 52 -0.98 -2.79 -11.06
CA LEU A 52 -1.35 -1.40 -10.82
C LEU A 52 -1.78 -1.24 -9.37
N LEU A 53 -1.20 -0.26 -8.70
CA LEU A 53 -1.66 0.16 -7.39
C LEU A 53 -2.00 1.65 -7.38
N LYS A 54 -2.89 2.02 -6.47
CA LYS A 54 -3.15 3.41 -6.13
C LYS A 54 -2.95 3.61 -4.65
N ILE A 55 -2.39 4.74 -4.28
CA ILE A 55 -2.14 5.11 -2.89
C ILE A 55 -2.91 6.38 -2.58
N LEU A 56 -3.70 6.33 -1.52
CA LEU A 56 -4.44 7.48 -1.00
C LEU A 56 -3.85 7.89 0.34
N TRP A 57 -3.54 9.18 0.49
CA TRP A 57 -2.96 9.68 1.72
C TRP A 57 -3.34 11.14 1.95
N HIS A 58 -3.84 11.43 3.16
CA HIS A 58 -4.09 12.79 3.62
C HIS A 58 -2.98 13.18 4.60
N ASP A 59 -2.21 14.21 4.24
CA ASP A 59 -1.02 14.63 4.98
C ASP A 59 -1.27 15.72 6.03
N GLY A 60 -2.53 16.01 6.30
CA GLY A 60 -2.94 17.10 7.19
C GLY A 60 -3.23 18.41 6.45
N LEU A 61 -2.78 18.55 5.21
CA LEU A 61 -3.03 19.72 4.38
C LEU A 61 -3.98 19.42 3.22
N GLY A 62 -3.87 18.22 2.66
CA GLY A 62 -4.67 17.83 1.53
C GLY A 62 -4.57 16.33 1.26
N MET A 63 -5.45 15.87 0.37
CA MET A 63 -5.50 14.49 -0.06
C MET A 63 -4.61 14.31 -1.28
N SER A 64 -3.76 13.28 -1.25
CA SER A 64 -2.91 12.90 -2.39
C SER A 64 -3.33 11.55 -2.93
N LEU A 65 -3.29 11.42 -4.24
CA LEU A 65 -3.50 10.16 -4.94
C LEU A 65 -2.30 9.88 -5.83
N TYR A 66 -1.70 8.73 -5.62
CA TYR A 66 -0.55 8.27 -6.38
C TYR A 66 -0.93 6.96 -7.07
N ALA A 67 -0.51 6.78 -8.31
CA ALA A 67 -0.73 5.55 -9.06
C ALA A 67 0.59 5.07 -9.64
N LYS A 68 0.83 3.76 -9.55
CA LYS A 68 2.00 3.15 -10.17
C LYS A 68 1.62 1.84 -10.83
N ARG A 69 2.04 1.69 -12.08
CA ARG A 69 1.95 0.44 -12.83
C ARG A 69 3.34 -0.09 -13.10
N LEU A 70 3.58 -1.36 -12.75
CA LEU A 70 4.83 -2.02 -13.13
C LEU A 70 4.81 -2.34 -14.62
N GLU A 71 5.91 -2.08 -15.30
CA GLU A 71 6.06 -2.46 -16.71
C GLU A 71 6.15 -3.97 -16.87
N ARG A 72 6.71 -4.65 -15.87
CA ARG A 72 6.86 -6.10 -15.83
C ARG A 72 6.50 -6.64 -14.46
N GLY A 73 5.85 -7.80 -14.45
CA GLY A 73 5.50 -8.48 -13.23
C GLY A 73 4.33 -7.83 -12.48
N ARG A 74 4.22 -8.19 -11.24
CA ARG A 74 3.15 -7.75 -10.35
C ARG A 74 3.71 -7.40 -8.99
N PHE A 75 3.01 -6.49 -8.30
CA PHE A 75 3.26 -6.29 -6.88
C PHE A 75 2.88 -7.55 -6.09
N VAL A 76 3.45 -7.71 -4.92
CA VAL A 76 3.06 -8.79 -4.01
C VAL A 76 1.89 -8.30 -3.16
N TRP A 77 0.79 -9.03 -3.20
CA TRP A 77 -0.43 -8.70 -2.49
C TRP A 77 -0.76 -9.75 -1.45
N PRO A 78 -1.37 -9.36 -0.31
CA PRO A 78 -1.92 -10.35 0.61
C PRO A 78 -3.13 -11.06 0.00
N SER A 79 -3.54 -12.17 0.60
CA SER A 79 -4.74 -12.87 0.17
C SER A 79 -5.98 -11.98 0.33
N PRO A 80 -6.93 -11.98 -0.63
CA PRO A 80 -8.18 -11.25 -0.46
C PRO A 80 -8.94 -11.59 0.82
N ALA A 81 -8.78 -12.81 1.33
CA ALA A 81 -9.41 -13.24 2.58
C ALA A 81 -8.86 -12.48 3.80
N ASP A 82 -7.70 -11.86 3.70
CA ASP A 82 -7.10 -11.12 4.82
C ASP A 82 -7.77 -9.75 5.07
N GLY A 83 -8.59 -9.28 4.14
CA GLY A 83 -9.28 -7.99 4.24
C GLY A 83 -8.33 -6.82 4.06
N SER A 84 -7.89 -6.19 5.13
CA SER A 84 -6.85 -5.17 5.12
C SER A 84 -5.67 -5.62 5.96
N VAL A 85 -4.46 -5.36 5.47
CA VAL A 85 -3.21 -5.76 6.12
C VAL A 85 -2.37 -4.52 6.38
N ALA A 86 -1.89 -4.38 7.61
CA ALA A 86 -0.98 -3.29 7.98
C ALA A 86 0.45 -3.66 7.62
N ILE A 87 1.15 -2.73 6.99
CA ILE A 87 2.58 -2.83 6.72
C ILE A 87 3.30 -1.57 7.18
N THR A 88 4.61 -1.63 7.26
CA THR A 88 5.42 -0.47 7.61
C THR A 88 5.68 0.41 6.38
N ALA A 89 6.12 1.65 6.61
CA ALA A 89 6.55 2.52 5.52
C ALA A 89 7.75 1.92 4.75
N ALA A 90 8.66 1.23 5.45
CA ALA A 90 9.78 0.54 4.81
C ALA A 90 9.30 -0.58 3.90
N GLN A 91 8.31 -1.37 4.35
CA GLN A 91 7.71 -2.43 3.52
C GLN A 91 7.01 -1.86 2.29
N LEU A 92 6.34 -0.71 2.42
CA LEU A 92 5.76 -0.02 1.26
C LEU A 92 6.85 0.36 0.26
N GLY A 93 7.99 0.83 0.73
CA GLY A 93 9.13 1.14 -0.15
C GLY A 93 9.57 -0.07 -0.96
N TYR A 94 9.72 -1.22 -0.33
CA TYR A 94 10.03 -2.47 -1.06
C TYR A 94 8.94 -2.84 -2.05
N MET A 95 7.69 -2.75 -1.63
CA MET A 95 6.55 -3.05 -2.50
C MET A 95 6.56 -2.20 -3.77
N LEU A 96 6.83 -0.90 -3.63
CA LEU A 96 6.86 0.04 -4.76
C LEU A 96 7.99 -0.26 -5.75
N GLU A 97 9.02 -0.96 -5.32
CA GLU A 97 10.11 -1.42 -6.18
C GLU A 97 9.86 -2.81 -6.78
N GLY A 98 8.69 -3.38 -6.55
CA GLY A 98 8.37 -4.72 -7.03
C GLY A 98 9.05 -5.83 -6.25
N ILE A 99 9.57 -5.53 -5.07
CA ILE A 99 10.24 -6.50 -4.19
C ILE A 99 9.18 -7.13 -3.27
N ASP A 100 9.39 -8.40 -2.91
CA ASP A 100 8.54 -9.05 -1.93
C ASP A 100 8.76 -8.43 -0.54
N TRP A 101 7.82 -7.58 -0.15
CA TRP A 101 7.88 -6.83 1.11
C TRP A 101 7.68 -7.72 2.33
N ARG A 102 7.15 -8.94 2.16
CA ARG A 102 6.90 -9.88 3.26
C ARG A 102 8.20 -10.47 3.79
N HIS A 103 9.15 -10.72 2.87
CA HIS A 103 10.41 -11.37 3.17
C HIS A 103 11.56 -10.68 2.43
N PRO A 104 11.83 -9.37 2.70
CA PRO A 104 12.93 -8.71 2.04
C PRO A 104 14.23 -9.36 2.49
N GLN A 105 15.07 -9.76 1.53
CA GLN A 105 16.35 -10.37 1.83
C GLN A 105 17.40 -9.29 2.04
N ARG A 106 18.17 -9.44 3.13
CA ARG A 106 19.33 -8.62 3.37
C ARG A 106 20.49 -9.10 2.50
N THR A 107 21.28 -8.19 2.02
CA THR A 107 22.54 -8.52 1.31
C THR A 107 23.58 -9.09 2.25
N TRP A 108 23.45 -8.83 3.54
CA TRP A 108 24.31 -9.34 4.59
C TRP A 108 23.47 -9.96 5.69
N ARG A 109 23.93 -11.12 6.19
CA ARG A 109 23.25 -11.84 7.27
C ARG A 109 24.20 -12.00 8.43
N PRO A 110 23.89 -11.44 9.62
CA PRO A 110 24.77 -11.54 10.80
C PRO A 110 25.07 -12.97 11.20
N GLU A 111 24.12 -13.86 11.09
CA GLU A 111 24.29 -15.28 11.45
C GLU A 111 25.25 -16.04 10.53
N LEU A 112 25.55 -15.50 9.37
CA LEU A 112 26.53 -16.08 8.45
C LEU A 112 27.89 -15.40 8.52
N ALA A 113 27.98 -14.25 9.19
CA ALA A 113 29.20 -13.47 9.32
C ALA A 113 30.04 -13.88 10.54
N GLY A 114 29.41 -14.58 11.47
CA GLY A 114 30.06 -15.00 12.70
C GLY A 114 30.81 -16.30 12.60
#